data_262132af7f67e326ae174adaacafe933
#
_entry.id   262132af7f67e326ae174adaacafe933
#
_cell.length_a   1.000
_cell.length_b   1.000
_cell.length_c   1.000
_cell.angle_alpha   90.00
_cell.angle_beta   90.00
_cell.angle_gamma   90.00
#
_symmetry.space_group_name_H-M   'P 1'
#
loop_
_entity.id
_entity.type
_entity.pdbx_description
1 polymer ?
#
loop_
_entity_poly.entity_id
_entity_poly.type
_entity_poly.pdbx_seq_one_letter_code
_entity_poly.pdbx_strand_id
1 'polypeptide(L)'
;PVFYGRVIRGVKNGPSPAWLQDKLRAIGLRPISFLVDVTNFFTYDRNRPLHVFDADKVAGNSLRIHRAKGGETLMGLDDKEYTFSEGMTLISDAEKVESIAGVMGGAESGCSMDTVNVFVEAAYFDPVRTAYTGRALKINSDARYRFERGIDPEWTPYAIEHATQMILDIAGGEASEVVVAGKVPDYSRAYKLDAARVQSLVGMTISESEQRKTLTALGFRLEGDMAHVPSWRPDVQGEADLVEEVARIASLTKLEGRPLPRLTTGVPKPVLSPMQRREAIARRACAALGYNECVSYSFIDQASAALFGGGTDDTRLENPISNDMSHMRPSLLPALLQAAARNQARGFPDMALFEVGPVFTGGEPGDQHLQISGLLTGSTGPKDVHGASRPVDVFDVKADIEAVLSAIGAPAKVQINRNGADWFHPGRHGQICLGPKKVLGVFGEIHPRVLAALDVKGPAMGFTIWPAEVPLPRKSGATRPALNTSALQAVERDFAFVVDADVDALTLVNAAMGADKALIDDVRVFDEFIGGALGEGKKSLALTVRMQPSDKTLKDADIEAVGAKVIDKVTKASGGVLRG
;
A
#
# COMPACT_ATOMS: atom_id res chain seq x y z
N PRO A 1 -24.25 2.36 33.66
CA PRO A 1 -25.26 2.43 32.61
C PRO A 1 -26.61 2.87 33.17
N VAL A 2 -27.47 3.41 32.31
CA VAL A 2 -28.86 3.66 32.60
C VAL A 2 -29.69 3.14 31.43
N PHE A 3 -30.86 2.61 31.74
CA PHE A 3 -31.76 2.01 30.75
C PHE A 3 -33.19 2.53 31.01
N TYR A 4 -33.80 3.13 30.00
CA TYR A 4 -35.17 3.57 29.96
C TYR A 4 -35.94 2.66 29.02
N GLY A 5 -37.03 2.11 29.49
CA GLY A 5 -37.89 1.22 28.76
C GLY A 5 -39.36 1.64 28.81
N ARG A 6 -40.11 1.45 27.74
CA ARG A 6 -41.55 1.70 27.67
C ARG A 6 -42.22 0.69 26.77
N VAL A 7 -43.34 0.15 27.19
CA VAL A 7 -44.22 -0.66 26.38
C VAL A 7 -45.26 0.23 25.68
N ILE A 8 -45.47 0.04 24.39
CA ILE A 8 -46.57 0.66 23.64
C ILE A 8 -47.40 -0.49 23.08
N ARG A 9 -48.69 -0.57 23.44
CA ARG A 9 -49.59 -1.63 23.03
C ARG A 9 -50.53 -1.16 21.91
N GLY A 10 -50.94 -2.10 21.06
CA GLY A 10 -51.89 -1.83 20.00
C GLY A 10 -51.35 -0.96 18.88
N VAL A 11 -50.05 -0.96 18.63
CA VAL A 11 -49.45 -0.24 17.51
C VAL A 11 -49.84 -0.89 16.18
N LYS A 12 -49.98 -0.09 15.13
CA LYS A 12 -50.14 -0.57 13.78
C LYS A 12 -48.85 -0.34 13.00
N ASN A 13 -47.95 -1.34 13.08
CA ASN A 13 -46.73 -1.27 12.32
C ASN A 13 -47.00 -1.39 10.82
N GLY A 14 -46.10 -0.88 10.00
CA GLY A 14 -46.24 -0.89 8.55
C GLY A 14 -45.12 -0.11 7.86
N PRO A 15 -45.27 0.24 6.59
CA PRO A 15 -44.32 1.09 5.90
C PRO A 15 -44.25 2.47 6.54
N SER A 16 -43.07 3.04 6.67
CA SER A 16 -42.87 4.41 7.13
C SER A 16 -43.53 5.44 6.21
N PRO A 17 -43.94 6.63 6.73
CA PRO A 17 -44.36 7.74 5.91
C PRO A 17 -43.30 8.14 4.89
N ALA A 18 -43.74 8.65 3.73
CA ALA A 18 -42.83 8.99 2.60
C ALA A 18 -41.67 9.89 3.03
N TRP A 19 -41.94 10.92 3.83
CA TRP A 19 -40.91 11.85 4.33
C TRP A 19 -39.79 11.15 5.14
N LEU A 20 -40.14 10.14 5.92
CA LEU A 20 -39.16 9.38 6.70
C LEU A 20 -38.34 8.43 5.80
N GLN A 21 -39.05 7.73 4.87
CA GLN A 21 -38.37 6.89 3.90
C GLN A 21 -37.37 7.69 3.05
N ASP A 22 -37.75 8.89 2.60
CA ASP A 22 -36.91 9.74 1.77
C ASP A 22 -35.67 10.22 2.53
N LYS A 23 -35.81 10.59 3.80
CA LYS A 23 -34.66 10.92 4.67
C LYS A 23 -33.70 9.73 4.85
N LEU A 24 -34.22 8.55 5.10
CA LEU A 24 -33.39 7.34 5.27
C LEU A 24 -32.68 6.98 3.96
N ARG A 25 -33.36 7.00 2.83
CA ARG A 25 -32.74 6.76 1.50
C ARG A 25 -31.66 7.79 1.18
N ALA A 26 -31.86 9.06 1.54
CA ALA A 26 -30.89 10.13 1.28
C ALA A 26 -29.54 9.90 1.99
N ILE A 27 -29.54 9.16 3.10
CA ILE A 27 -28.31 8.77 3.83
C ILE A 27 -27.85 7.33 3.53
N GLY A 28 -28.44 6.67 2.52
CA GLY A 28 -28.07 5.33 2.08
C GLY A 28 -28.71 4.19 2.85
N LEU A 29 -29.66 4.44 3.73
CA LEU A 29 -30.40 3.40 4.45
C LEU A 29 -31.64 2.95 3.67
N ARG A 30 -31.90 1.64 3.74
CA ARG A 30 -33.13 1.06 3.21
C ARG A 30 -34.22 1.10 4.28
N PRO A 31 -35.39 1.73 4.04
CA PRO A 31 -36.54 1.64 4.93
C PRO A 31 -36.98 0.17 5.10
N ILE A 32 -37.31 -0.24 6.32
CA ILE A 32 -37.66 -1.63 6.67
C ILE A 32 -39.13 -1.68 7.12
N SER A 33 -39.40 -1.15 8.30
CA SER A 33 -40.73 -0.97 8.86
C SER A 33 -40.71 0.28 9.75
N PHE A 34 -41.89 0.87 9.99
CA PHE A 34 -41.93 2.13 10.74
C PHE A 34 -41.25 2.04 12.10
N LEU A 35 -41.47 0.98 12.89
CA LEU A 35 -40.84 0.82 14.19
C LEU A 35 -39.31 0.75 14.12
N VAL A 36 -38.75 0.04 13.12
CA VAL A 36 -37.31 -0.02 12.90
C VAL A 36 -36.79 1.31 12.35
N ASP A 37 -37.53 1.92 11.44
CA ASP A 37 -37.12 3.18 10.79
C ASP A 37 -37.09 4.35 11.78
N VAL A 38 -37.95 4.37 12.79
CA VAL A 38 -37.88 5.32 13.91
C VAL A 38 -36.56 5.20 14.66
N THR A 39 -36.11 3.98 14.98
CA THR A 39 -34.83 3.80 15.68
C THR A 39 -33.65 4.28 14.83
N ASN A 40 -33.67 4.00 13.53
CA ASN A 40 -32.68 4.52 12.58
C ASN A 40 -32.74 6.05 12.49
N PHE A 41 -33.92 6.64 12.43
CA PHE A 41 -34.08 8.09 12.38
C PHE A 41 -33.46 8.76 13.60
N PHE A 42 -33.77 8.30 14.82
CA PHE A 42 -33.19 8.85 16.05
C PHE A 42 -31.67 8.64 16.12
N THR A 43 -31.19 7.51 15.61
CA THR A 43 -29.75 7.22 15.54
C THR A 43 -29.01 8.28 14.75
N TYR A 44 -29.54 8.70 13.61
CA TYR A 44 -28.86 9.65 12.71
C TYR A 44 -29.23 11.11 12.97
N ASP A 45 -30.50 11.43 13.28
CA ASP A 45 -30.95 12.80 13.50
C ASP A 45 -30.56 13.33 14.89
N ARG A 46 -30.52 12.47 15.89
CA ARG A 46 -30.28 12.83 17.28
C ARG A 46 -29.03 12.22 17.92
N ASN A 47 -28.21 11.51 17.12
CA ASN A 47 -27.08 10.75 17.64
C ASN A 47 -27.49 9.81 18.81
N ARG A 48 -28.71 9.25 18.73
CA ARG A 48 -29.31 8.46 19.80
C ARG A 48 -29.78 7.11 19.26
N PRO A 49 -28.92 6.07 19.31
CA PRO A 49 -29.37 4.74 19.00
C PRO A 49 -30.47 4.30 19.99
N LEU A 50 -31.56 3.84 19.43
CA LEU A 50 -32.68 3.22 20.14
C LEU A 50 -32.80 1.76 19.68
N HIS A 51 -33.46 0.94 20.47
CA HIS A 51 -33.85 -0.40 20.05
C HIS A 51 -35.34 -0.63 20.33
N VAL A 52 -35.94 -1.48 19.51
CA VAL A 52 -37.33 -1.91 19.66
C VAL A 52 -37.41 -3.41 19.65
N PHE A 53 -38.06 -3.96 20.65
CA PHE A 53 -38.36 -5.38 20.76
C PHE A 53 -39.84 -5.61 20.53
N ASP A 54 -40.19 -6.70 19.89
CA ASP A 54 -41.54 -7.24 19.91
C ASP A 54 -41.84 -7.73 21.35
N ALA A 55 -42.68 -6.98 22.07
CA ALA A 55 -42.92 -7.23 23.47
C ALA A 55 -43.54 -8.61 23.75
N ASP A 56 -44.29 -9.16 22.79
CA ASP A 56 -44.94 -10.46 22.92
C ASP A 56 -43.95 -11.63 22.79
N LYS A 57 -42.73 -11.36 22.26
CA LYS A 57 -41.63 -12.33 22.13
C LYS A 57 -40.63 -12.31 23.29
N VAL A 58 -40.76 -11.34 24.22
CA VAL A 58 -39.87 -11.22 25.38
C VAL A 58 -40.39 -12.12 26.50
N ALA A 59 -39.65 -13.19 26.81
CA ALA A 59 -40.06 -14.15 27.85
C ALA A 59 -40.06 -13.54 29.25
N GLY A 60 -41.09 -13.82 30.03
CA GLY A 60 -41.24 -13.32 31.39
C GLY A 60 -41.55 -11.84 31.49
N ASN A 61 -41.86 -11.14 30.38
CA ASN A 61 -42.16 -9.70 30.31
C ASN A 61 -41.12 -8.84 31.05
N SER A 62 -39.84 -9.26 31.00
CA SER A 62 -38.76 -8.57 31.71
C SER A 62 -37.47 -8.60 30.90
N LEU A 63 -36.73 -7.52 30.90
CA LEU A 63 -35.38 -7.44 30.36
C LEU A 63 -34.37 -7.14 31.46
N ARG A 64 -33.29 -7.88 31.47
CA ARG A 64 -32.19 -7.75 32.40
C ARG A 64 -30.90 -7.38 31.71
N ILE A 65 -30.31 -6.26 32.09
CA ILE A 65 -28.99 -5.84 31.64
C ILE A 65 -27.94 -6.43 32.60
N HIS A 66 -27.02 -7.24 32.07
CA HIS A 66 -26.02 -7.93 32.88
C HIS A 66 -24.68 -8.07 32.15
N ARG A 67 -23.69 -8.60 32.86
CA ARG A 67 -22.41 -9.03 32.28
C ARG A 67 -22.51 -10.49 31.88
N ALA A 68 -22.01 -10.80 30.67
CA ALA A 68 -21.83 -12.18 30.23
C ALA A 68 -20.93 -12.94 31.21
N LYS A 69 -21.22 -14.19 31.43
CA LYS A 69 -20.39 -15.14 32.19
C LYS A 69 -19.42 -15.90 31.28
N GLY A 70 -19.66 -15.85 29.98
CA GLY A 70 -18.94 -16.59 28.95
C GLY A 70 -19.70 -17.83 28.48
N GLY A 71 -19.77 -18.01 27.15
CA GLY A 71 -20.44 -19.13 26.51
C GLY A 71 -21.91 -18.92 26.17
N GLU A 72 -22.53 -17.81 26.59
CA GLU A 72 -23.88 -17.45 26.12
C GLU A 72 -23.84 -17.13 24.63
N THR A 73 -24.95 -17.38 23.91
CA THR A 73 -25.04 -17.14 22.45
C THR A 73 -26.24 -16.27 22.10
N LEU A 74 -26.16 -15.65 20.92
CA LEU A 74 -27.24 -14.88 20.30
C LEU A 74 -27.17 -14.99 18.78
N MET A 75 -28.32 -15.24 18.13
CA MET A 75 -28.48 -15.00 16.72
C MET A 75 -28.74 -13.50 16.49
N GLY A 76 -27.79 -12.80 15.88
CA GLY A 76 -27.88 -11.36 15.62
C GLY A 76 -28.84 -11.01 14.48
N LEU A 77 -29.22 -9.73 14.37
CA LEU A 77 -30.02 -9.18 13.26
C LEU A 77 -29.33 -9.32 11.89
N ASP A 78 -28.07 -9.70 11.83
CA ASP A 78 -27.30 -9.99 10.61
C ASP A 78 -27.25 -11.49 10.28
N ASP A 79 -28.09 -12.29 10.90
CA ASP A 79 -28.21 -13.74 10.71
C ASP A 79 -26.92 -14.52 11.07
N LYS A 80 -26.11 -13.99 11.98
CA LYS A 80 -24.91 -14.67 12.49
C LYS A 80 -25.06 -15.03 13.95
N GLU A 81 -24.57 -16.20 14.33
CA GLU A 81 -24.48 -16.60 15.72
C GLU A 81 -23.21 -16.04 16.38
N TYR A 82 -23.39 -15.39 17.51
CA TYR A 82 -22.34 -14.82 18.34
C TYR A 82 -22.24 -15.55 19.66
N THR A 83 -21.03 -15.91 20.05
CA THR A 83 -20.70 -16.45 21.38
C THR A 83 -19.99 -15.40 22.20
N PHE A 84 -20.41 -15.19 23.44
CA PHE A 84 -19.92 -14.10 24.28
C PHE A 84 -18.80 -14.54 25.21
N SER A 85 -17.85 -13.65 25.42
CA SER A 85 -16.83 -13.78 26.44
C SER A 85 -17.25 -13.08 27.73
N GLU A 86 -16.66 -13.49 28.85
CA GLU A 86 -16.92 -12.90 30.16
C GLU A 86 -16.78 -11.36 30.14
N GLY A 87 -17.72 -10.68 30.80
CA GLY A 87 -17.71 -9.23 31.00
C GLY A 87 -18.32 -8.40 29.86
N MET A 88 -18.71 -8.99 28.72
CA MET A 88 -19.51 -8.31 27.70
C MET A 88 -20.87 -7.92 28.26
N THR A 89 -21.44 -6.78 27.86
CA THR A 89 -22.74 -6.34 28.35
C THR A 89 -23.85 -6.89 27.46
N LEU A 90 -24.76 -7.63 28.05
CA LEU A 90 -25.88 -8.29 27.39
C LEU A 90 -27.21 -7.79 27.95
N ILE A 91 -28.25 -7.87 27.15
CA ILE A 91 -29.64 -7.72 27.53
C ILE A 91 -30.31 -9.07 27.33
N SER A 92 -30.88 -9.64 28.40
CA SER A 92 -31.55 -10.93 28.36
C SER A 92 -32.97 -10.81 28.90
N ASP A 93 -33.85 -11.63 28.38
CA ASP A 93 -35.15 -11.87 29.00
C ASP A 93 -35.05 -12.96 30.11
N ALA A 94 -36.15 -13.64 30.45
CA ALA A 94 -36.15 -14.68 31.46
C ALA A 94 -35.45 -15.97 31.00
N GLU A 95 -35.29 -16.21 29.70
CA GLU A 95 -34.85 -17.48 29.12
C GLU A 95 -33.51 -17.36 28.37
N LYS A 96 -33.27 -16.28 27.64
CA LYS A 96 -32.15 -16.15 26.70
C LYS A 96 -31.62 -14.72 26.56
N VAL A 97 -30.55 -14.58 25.80
CA VAL A 97 -29.99 -13.28 25.40
C VAL A 97 -30.80 -12.73 24.22
N GLU A 98 -31.20 -11.45 24.32
CA GLU A 98 -32.03 -10.75 23.36
C GLU A 98 -31.25 -9.64 22.62
N SER A 99 -30.15 -9.15 23.19
CA SER A 99 -29.37 -8.09 22.56
C SER A 99 -27.95 -8.00 23.12
N ILE A 100 -27.02 -7.60 22.28
CA ILE A 100 -25.67 -7.15 22.66
C ILE A 100 -25.76 -5.65 22.95
N ALA A 101 -25.74 -5.28 24.21
CA ALA A 101 -26.01 -3.92 24.68
C ALA A 101 -25.17 -2.85 23.95
N GLY A 102 -25.84 -1.96 23.26
CA GLY A 102 -25.23 -0.86 22.49
C GLY A 102 -24.49 -1.29 21.21
N VAL A 103 -24.61 -2.54 20.79
CA VAL A 103 -23.93 -3.08 19.59
C VAL A 103 -24.93 -3.60 18.57
N MET A 104 -25.76 -4.61 18.93
CA MET A 104 -26.68 -5.24 17.97
C MET A 104 -27.81 -5.96 18.71
N GLY A 105 -29.03 -5.87 18.18
CA GLY A 105 -30.17 -6.64 18.65
C GLY A 105 -30.17 -8.08 18.15
N GLY A 106 -30.94 -8.93 18.81
CA GLY A 106 -31.20 -10.30 18.38
C GLY A 106 -32.31 -10.39 17.32
N ALA A 107 -32.22 -11.41 16.47
CA ALA A 107 -33.18 -11.64 15.41
C ALA A 107 -34.56 -12.07 15.92
N GLU A 108 -34.60 -12.87 17.00
CA GLU A 108 -35.83 -13.51 17.47
C GLU A 108 -36.84 -12.52 18.06
N SER A 109 -36.38 -11.57 18.90
CA SER A 109 -37.22 -10.51 19.47
C SER A 109 -37.37 -9.28 18.58
N GLY A 110 -36.83 -9.32 17.36
CA GLY A 110 -36.95 -8.23 16.39
C GLY A 110 -38.42 -7.97 16.00
N CYS A 111 -38.76 -6.68 15.83
CA CYS A 111 -40.08 -6.28 15.34
C CYS A 111 -40.29 -6.70 13.88
N SER A 112 -41.47 -7.23 13.59
CA SER A 112 -41.96 -7.56 12.24
C SER A 112 -43.07 -6.57 11.83
N MET A 113 -43.58 -6.70 10.61
CA MET A 113 -44.74 -5.93 10.15
C MET A 113 -46.00 -6.21 10.98
N ASP A 114 -46.09 -7.39 11.60
CA ASP A 114 -47.25 -7.84 12.38
C ASP A 114 -47.12 -7.52 13.88
N THR A 115 -46.03 -6.87 14.30
CA THR A 115 -45.83 -6.47 15.69
C THR A 115 -46.88 -5.48 16.14
N VAL A 116 -47.63 -5.82 17.21
CA VAL A 116 -48.72 -5.04 17.81
C VAL A 116 -48.32 -4.42 19.15
N ASN A 117 -47.45 -5.11 19.89
CA ASN A 117 -46.95 -4.63 21.17
C ASN A 117 -45.42 -4.45 21.06
N VAL A 118 -44.95 -3.25 21.33
CA VAL A 118 -43.52 -2.92 21.18
C VAL A 118 -42.95 -2.46 22.52
N PHE A 119 -41.77 -2.96 22.86
CA PHE A 119 -40.96 -2.41 23.95
C PHE A 119 -39.87 -1.52 23.31
N VAL A 120 -39.90 -0.25 23.68
CA VAL A 120 -38.91 0.75 23.20
C VAL A 120 -37.81 0.91 24.23
N GLU A 121 -36.56 0.83 23.80
CA GLU A 121 -35.35 1.00 24.60
C GLU A 121 -34.68 2.32 24.28
N ALA A 122 -34.31 3.09 25.31
CA ALA A 122 -33.33 4.17 25.23
C ALA A 122 -32.34 4.01 26.39
N ALA A 123 -31.06 3.80 26.07
CA ALA A 123 -30.07 3.48 27.10
C ALA A 123 -28.78 4.31 26.96
N TYR A 124 -27.99 4.32 28.02
CA TYR A 124 -26.59 4.74 28.03
C TYR A 124 -25.73 3.57 28.51
N PHE A 125 -24.86 3.10 27.66
CA PHE A 125 -23.90 2.03 27.94
C PHE A 125 -22.49 2.61 28.07
N ASP A 126 -21.63 1.90 28.81
CA ASP A 126 -20.22 2.26 28.95
C ASP A 126 -19.50 2.22 27.61
N PRO A 127 -18.93 3.35 27.14
CA PRO A 127 -18.31 3.43 25.81
C PRO A 127 -17.14 2.46 25.62
N VAL A 128 -16.28 2.31 26.63
CA VAL A 128 -15.09 1.46 26.57
C VAL A 128 -15.48 -0.01 26.42
N ARG A 129 -16.48 -0.46 27.19
CA ARG A 129 -16.97 -1.85 27.09
C ARG A 129 -17.69 -2.13 25.79
N THR A 130 -18.47 -1.17 25.30
CA THR A 130 -19.12 -1.28 23.99
C THR A 130 -18.08 -1.40 22.88
N ALA A 131 -17.01 -0.60 22.93
CA ALA A 131 -15.90 -0.68 22.00
C ALA A 131 -15.18 -2.05 22.07
N TYR A 132 -14.89 -2.53 23.29
CA TYR A 132 -14.28 -3.84 23.51
C TYR A 132 -15.13 -4.97 22.93
N THR A 133 -16.43 -4.99 23.29
CA THR A 133 -17.39 -6.00 22.82
C THR A 133 -17.48 -6.04 21.30
N GLY A 134 -17.65 -4.88 20.68
CA GLY A 134 -17.79 -4.81 19.23
C GLY A 134 -16.51 -5.19 18.47
N ARG A 135 -15.31 -4.87 19.02
CA ARG A 135 -14.03 -5.31 18.44
C ARG A 135 -13.84 -6.83 18.56
N ALA A 136 -14.10 -7.38 19.75
CA ALA A 136 -13.93 -8.81 20.00
C ALA A 136 -14.85 -9.66 19.10
N LEU A 137 -16.09 -9.21 18.90
CA LEU A 137 -17.06 -9.88 18.05
C LEU A 137 -16.95 -9.50 16.55
N LYS A 138 -16.07 -8.55 16.20
CA LYS A 138 -15.91 -8.00 14.85
C LYS A 138 -17.19 -7.43 14.25
N ILE A 139 -18.06 -6.86 15.10
CA ILE A 139 -19.31 -6.23 14.68
C ILE A 139 -19.07 -4.74 14.47
N ASN A 140 -19.42 -4.24 13.30
CA ASN A 140 -19.42 -2.81 12.99
C ASN A 140 -20.85 -2.35 12.72
N SER A 141 -21.49 -1.70 13.71
CA SER A 141 -22.86 -1.20 13.61
C SER A 141 -22.92 0.29 13.90
N ASP A 142 -23.97 0.95 13.39
CA ASP A 142 -24.23 2.36 13.64
C ASP A 142 -24.49 2.68 15.12
N ALA A 143 -25.09 1.76 15.84
CA ALA A 143 -25.29 1.86 17.29
C ALA A 143 -23.93 1.81 18.02
N ARG A 144 -23.09 0.80 17.72
CA ARG A 144 -21.76 0.69 18.29
C ARG A 144 -20.92 1.94 17.99
N TYR A 145 -20.92 2.43 16.75
CA TYR A 145 -20.16 3.61 16.34
C TYR A 145 -20.42 4.83 17.22
N ARG A 146 -21.67 4.99 17.68
CA ARG A 146 -22.08 6.08 18.54
C ARG A 146 -21.83 5.80 20.02
N PHE A 147 -22.24 4.64 20.51
CA PHE A 147 -22.04 4.28 21.91
C PHE A 147 -20.56 4.20 22.31
N GLU A 148 -19.69 3.66 21.45
CA GLU A 148 -18.26 3.55 21.76
C GLU A 148 -17.53 4.90 21.82
N ARG A 149 -18.10 5.96 21.24
CA ARG A 149 -17.59 7.34 21.30
C ARG A 149 -18.23 8.14 22.42
N GLY A 150 -19.28 7.63 23.01
CA GLY A 150 -20.10 8.33 23.99
C GLY A 150 -21.27 9.09 23.34
N ILE A 151 -22.43 8.90 23.88
CA ILE A 151 -23.66 9.62 23.54
C ILE A 151 -24.04 10.56 24.68
N ASP A 152 -24.94 11.50 24.43
CA ASP A 152 -25.42 12.41 25.48
C ASP A 152 -26.20 11.67 26.58
N PRO A 153 -25.68 11.54 27.81
CA PRO A 153 -26.36 10.84 28.88
C PRO A 153 -27.61 11.58 29.36
N GLU A 154 -27.63 12.92 29.33
CA GLU A 154 -28.78 13.72 29.79
C GLU A 154 -29.97 13.60 28.86
N TRP A 155 -29.73 13.41 27.56
CA TRP A 155 -30.81 13.32 26.60
C TRP A 155 -31.53 11.95 26.58
N THR A 156 -31.03 10.95 27.33
CA THR A 156 -31.62 9.60 27.36
C THR A 156 -33.10 9.58 27.77
N PRO A 157 -33.55 10.28 28.83
CA PRO A 157 -34.97 10.33 29.17
C PRO A 157 -35.82 11.06 28.11
N TYR A 158 -35.29 12.07 27.48
CA TYR A 158 -36.01 12.78 26.40
C TYR A 158 -36.15 11.93 25.15
N ALA A 159 -35.16 11.09 24.87
CA ALA A 159 -35.18 10.21 23.70
C ALA A 159 -36.37 9.26 23.70
N ILE A 160 -36.64 8.62 24.85
CA ILE A 160 -37.75 7.68 24.94
C ILE A 160 -39.11 8.39 24.81
N GLU A 161 -39.24 9.60 25.36
CA GLU A 161 -40.46 10.41 25.23
C GLU A 161 -40.70 10.82 23.79
N HIS A 162 -39.68 11.34 23.10
CA HIS A 162 -39.81 11.77 21.70
C HIS A 162 -40.08 10.59 20.75
N ALA A 163 -39.41 9.44 20.99
CA ALA A 163 -39.67 8.24 20.20
C ALA A 163 -41.06 7.69 20.43
N THR A 164 -41.54 7.70 21.69
CA THR A 164 -42.88 7.30 22.03
C THR A 164 -43.91 8.20 21.30
N GLN A 165 -43.73 9.51 21.40
CA GLN A 165 -44.65 10.46 20.75
C GLN A 165 -44.72 10.22 19.24
N MET A 166 -43.57 10.03 18.57
CA MET A 166 -43.51 9.74 17.14
C MET A 166 -44.22 8.43 16.78
N ILE A 167 -44.07 7.39 17.64
CA ILE A 167 -44.77 6.11 17.43
C ILE A 167 -46.28 6.28 17.60
N LEU A 168 -46.74 6.97 18.65
CA LEU A 168 -48.18 7.23 18.88
C LEU A 168 -48.82 8.05 17.76
N ASP A 169 -48.11 9.07 17.27
CA ASP A 169 -48.64 9.97 16.21
C ASP A 169 -48.84 9.25 14.87
N ILE A 170 -48.01 8.24 14.58
CA ILE A 170 -47.98 7.59 13.25
C ILE A 170 -48.57 6.18 13.29
N ALA A 171 -48.22 5.38 14.28
CA ALA A 171 -48.67 3.99 14.41
C ALA A 171 -49.80 3.81 15.44
N GLY A 172 -50.13 4.85 16.22
CA GLY A 172 -51.12 4.77 17.27
C GLY A 172 -50.64 3.92 18.47
N GLY A 173 -51.58 3.42 19.22
CA GLY A 173 -51.32 2.59 20.41
C GLY A 173 -51.49 3.33 21.73
N GLU A 174 -51.22 2.62 22.82
CA GLU A 174 -51.33 3.13 24.20
C GLU A 174 -49.97 2.87 24.89
N ALA A 175 -49.35 3.95 25.38
CA ALA A 175 -48.03 3.86 26.03
C ALA A 175 -48.16 3.64 27.53
N SER A 176 -47.36 2.76 28.08
CA SER A 176 -47.16 2.60 29.55
C SER A 176 -46.39 3.77 30.15
N GLU A 177 -46.25 3.78 31.45
CA GLU A 177 -45.23 4.60 32.11
C GLU A 177 -43.81 4.14 31.71
N VAL A 178 -42.83 5.05 31.82
CA VAL A 178 -41.41 4.72 31.58
C VAL A 178 -40.88 3.97 32.80
N VAL A 179 -40.22 2.85 32.55
CA VAL A 179 -39.48 2.12 33.58
C VAL A 179 -38.00 2.47 33.45
N VAL A 180 -37.36 2.79 34.58
CA VAL A 180 -35.94 3.17 34.62
C VAL A 180 -35.15 2.18 35.43
N ALA A 181 -34.06 1.65 34.86
CA ALA A 181 -33.10 0.82 35.56
C ALA A 181 -31.70 1.45 35.53
N GLY A 182 -31.02 1.45 36.69
CA GLY A 182 -29.72 2.11 36.82
C GLY A 182 -29.82 3.62 37.09
N LYS A 183 -28.75 4.34 36.78
CA LYS A 183 -28.71 5.81 36.93
C LYS A 183 -27.82 6.42 35.83
N VAL A 184 -28.13 7.65 35.47
CA VAL A 184 -27.28 8.47 34.59
C VAL A 184 -25.92 8.62 35.27
N PRO A 185 -24.80 8.31 34.57
CA PRO A 185 -23.46 8.50 35.16
C PRO A 185 -23.17 9.99 35.36
N ASP A 186 -22.32 10.30 36.34
CA ASP A 186 -21.76 11.64 36.44
C ASP A 186 -20.83 11.90 35.26
N TYR A 187 -21.17 12.87 34.44
CA TYR A 187 -20.43 13.31 33.26
C TYR A 187 -19.92 14.74 33.43
N SER A 188 -20.17 15.39 34.59
CA SER A 188 -19.78 16.77 34.84
C SER A 188 -18.27 16.95 34.71
N ARG A 189 -17.87 17.89 33.88
CA ARG A 189 -16.46 18.23 33.62
C ARG A 189 -16.35 19.74 33.43
N ALA A 190 -15.31 20.31 34.00
CA ALA A 190 -14.96 21.69 33.80
C ALA A 190 -13.46 21.84 33.67
N TYR A 191 -13.03 22.62 32.72
CA TYR A 191 -11.61 22.87 32.47
C TYR A 191 -11.33 24.35 32.47
N LYS A 192 -10.12 24.72 32.90
CA LYS A 192 -9.67 26.10 32.87
C LYS A 192 -9.43 26.55 31.42
N LEU A 193 -9.91 27.74 31.07
CA LEU A 193 -9.62 28.40 29.83
C LEU A 193 -8.56 29.50 30.10
N ASP A 194 -7.33 29.25 29.69
CA ASP A 194 -6.30 30.28 29.59
C ASP A 194 -6.33 30.90 28.19
N ALA A 195 -6.75 32.17 28.09
CA ALA A 195 -6.87 32.84 26.80
C ALA A 195 -5.54 32.91 26.02
N ALA A 196 -4.40 32.93 26.73
CA ALA A 196 -3.07 32.93 26.09
C ALA A 196 -2.74 31.55 25.44
N ARG A 197 -3.43 30.49 25.87
CA ARG A 197 -3.16 29.15 25.40
C ARG A 197 -3.49 28.96 23.92
N VAL A 198 -4.50 29.65 23.41
CA VAL A 198 -4.84 29.63 21.98
C VAL A 198 -3.66 30.08 21.12
N GLN A 199 -3.03 31.20 21.49
CA GLN A 199 -1.86 31.68 20.75
C GLN A 199 -0.64 30.77 20.92
N SER A 200 -0.39 30.27 22.13
CA SER A 200 0.81 29.45 22.38
C SER A 200 0.72 28.05 21.78
N LEU A 201 -0.47 27.46 21.69
CA LEU A 201 -0.68 26.11 21.17
C LEU A 201 -0.93 26.09 19.66
N VAL A 202 -1.76 27.00 19.15
CA VAL A 202 -2.20 27.01 17.74
C VAL A 202 -1.52 28.11 16.93
N GLY A 203 -1.01 29.16 17.58
CA GLY A 203 -0.38 30.31 16.89
C GLY A 203 -1.39 31.36 16.39
N MET A 204 -2.67 31.26 16.75
CA MET A 204 -3.70 32.23 16.36
C MET A 204 -3.90 33.27 17.48
N THR A 205 -3.95 34.55 17.11
CA THR A 205 -4.31 35.64 18.02
C THR A 205 -5.81 35.86 17.95
N ILE A 206 -6.54 35.39 18.97
CA ILE A 206 -7.99 35.54 19.13
C ILE A 206 -8.24 36.19 20.47
N SER A 207 -9.03 37.26 20.50
CA SER A 207 -9.34 37.96 21.75
C SER A 207 -10.07 37.07 22.76
N GLU A 208 -9.85 37.27 24.05
CA GLU A 208 -10.54 36.50 25.08
C GLU A 208 -12.08 36.59 24.94
N SER A 209 -12.59 37.78 24.60
CA SER A 209 -14.03 37.96 24.39
C SER A 209 -14.58 37.10 23.24
N GLU A 210 -13.84 36.95 22.14
CA GLU A 210 -14.20 36.06 21.03
C GLU A 210 -14.10 34.59 21.41
N GLN A 211 -13.05 34.19 22.13
CA GLN A 211 -12.91 32.82 22.64
C GLN A 211 -14.11 32.45 23.52
N ARG A 212 -14.46 33.31 24.48
CA ARG A 212 -15.60 33.11 25.38
C ARG A 212 -16.92 33.05 24.60
N LYS A 213 -17.15 33.97 23.65
CA LYS A 213 -18.32 33.97 22.78
C LYS A 213 -18.45 32.67 22.00
N THR A 214 -17.35 32.18 21.44
CA THR A 214 -17.31 30.92 20.69
C THR A 214 -17.72 29.73 21.56
N LEU A 215 -17.08 29.58 22.72
CA LEU A 215 -17.39 28.47 23.62
C LEU A 215 -18.85 28.53 24.11
N THR A 216 -19.35 29.73 24.45
CA THR A 216 -20.75 29.91 24.86
C THR A 216 -21.71 29.52 23.74
N ALA A 217 -21.42 29.90 22.49
CA ALA A 217 -22.24 29.54 21.33
C ALA A 217 -22.22 28.03 21.05
N LEU A 218 -21.16 27.34 21.42
CA LEU A 218 -21.04 25.86 21.34
C LEU A 218 -21.67 25.13 22.55
N GLY A 219 -22.30 25.87 23.49
CA GLY A 219 -23.02 25.31 24.61
C GLY A 219 -22.20 25.14 25.90
N PHE A 220 -20.95 25.62 25.95
CA PHE A 220 -20.19 25.63 27.18
C PHE A 220 -20.71 26.70 28.12
N ARG A 221 -20.87 26.35 29.40
CA ARG A 221 -21.21 27.31 30.46
C ARG A 221 -19.92 27.84 31.08
N LEU A 222 -19.71 29.12 31.03
CA LEU A 222 -18.49 29.77 31.52
C LEU A 222 -18.73 30.39 32.92
N GLU A 223 -17.93 29.98 33.88
CA GLU A 223 -17.89 30.55 35.25
C GLU A 223 -16.48 31.01 35.58
N GLY A 224 -16.26 32.32 35.63
CA GLY A 224 -14.90 32.84 35.75
C GLY A 224 -14.02 32.37 34.57
N ASP A 225 -12.92 31.70 34.86
CA ASP A 225 -12.02 31.08 33.89
C ASP A 225 -12.30 29.60 33.66
N MET A 226 -13.36 29.04 34.27
CA MET A 226 -13.77 27.65 34.09
C MET A 226 -14.83 27.51 33.01
N ALA A 227 -14.59 26.60 32.08
CA ALA A 227 -15.51 26.19 31.02
C ALA A 227 -16.12 24.82 31.36
N HIS A 228 -17.41 24.80 31.72
CA HIS A 228 -18.15 23.58 31.95
C HIS A 228 -18.57 22.97 30.63
N VAL A 229 -18.21 21.69 30.45
CA VAL A 229 -18.45 20.94 29.23
C VAL A 229 -19.91 20.51 29.13
N PRO A 230 -20.61 20.73 28.01
CA PRO A 230 -21.96 20.23 27.82
C PRO A 230 -22.01 18.69 27.74
N SER A 231 -23.13 18.09 28.16
CA SER A 231 -23.31 16.62 28.26
C SER A 231 -23.09 15.88 26.93
N TRP A 232 -23.37 16.52 25.81
CA TRP A 232 -23.23 15.94 24.45
C TRP A 232 -21.81 15.99 23.88
N ARG A 233 -20.82 16.49 24.61
CA ARG A 233 -19.43 16.60 24.20
C ARG A 233 -18.53 15.66 25.02
N PRO A 234 -18.64 14.33 24.82
CA PRO A 234 -17.80 13.35 25.54
C PRO A 234 -16.31 13.46 25.18
N ASP A 235 -16.01 14.05 24.03
CA ASP A 235 -14.68 14.26 23.45
C ASP A 235 -13.85 15.31 24.20
N VAL A 236 -14.48 16.32 24.79
CA VAL A 236 -13.76 17.39 25.49
C VAL A 236 -13.28 16.89 26.85
N GLN A 237 -11.97 16.71 27.00
CA GLN A 237 -11.33 16.11 28.17
C GLN A 237 -10.20 16.98 28.77
N GLY A 238 -10.00 18.19 28.22
CA GLY A 238 -8.96 19.09 28.70
C GLY A 238 -8.98 20.48 28.08
N GLU A 239 -8.06 21.32 28.50
CA GLU A 239 -7.89 22.69 27.97
C GLU A 239 -7.58 22.70 26.48
N ALA A 240 -6.80 21.72 26.01
CA ALA A 240 -6.44 21.63 24.58
C ALA A 240 -7.68 21.50 23.69
N ASP A 241 -8.71 20.79 24.14
CA ASP A 241 -9.96 20.63 23.40
C ASP A 241 -10.75 21.94 23.35
N LEU A 242 -10.69 22.77 24.43
CA LEU A 242 -11.27 24.11 24.41
C LEU A 242 -10.56 25.00 23.38
N VAL A 243 -9.23 24.91 23.31
CA VAL A 243 -8.42 25.64 22.31
C VAL A 243 -8.75 25.18 20.89
N GLU A 244 -8.93 23.88 20.68
CA GLU A 244 -9.34 23.32 19.39
C GLU A 244 -10.69 23.91 18.93
N GLU A 245 -11.69 23.93 19.80
CA GLU A 245 -12.99 24.48 19.46
C GLU A 245 -12.94 25.95 19.06
N VAL A 246 -12.18 26.76 19.80
CA VAL A 246 -11.95 28.18 19.48
C VAL A 246 -11.26 28.33 18.12
N ALA A 247 -10.21 27.57 17.88
CA ALA A 247 -9.45 27.65 16.63
C ALA A 247 -10.24 27.16 15.42
N ARG A 248 -11.00 26.07 15.59
CA ARG A 248 -11.85 25.48 14.55
C ARG A 248 -12.93 26.45 14.07
N ILE A 249 -13.61 27.11 15.00
CA ILE A 249 -14.66 28.09 14.67
C ILE A 249 -14.08 29.38 14.07
N ALA A 250 -12.91 29.81 14.54
CA ALA A 250 -12.21 30.96 13.97
C ALA A 250 -11.70 30.71 12.53
N SER A 251 -11.63 29.49 12.09
CA SER A 251 -11.13 28.96 10.82
C SER A 251 -9.61 28.75 10.78
N LEU A 252 -9.22 27.49 10.66
CA LEU A 252 -7.82 27.08 10.52
C LEU A 252 -7.15 27.62 9.23
N THR A 253 -7.94 28.06 8.26
CA THR A 253 -7.40 28.73 7.04
C THR A 253 -6.73 30.07 7.33
N LYS A 254 -6.95 30.64 8.52
CA LYS A 254 -6.29 31.86 8.97
C LYS A 254 -4.90 31.61 9.60
N LEU A 255 -4.49 30.34 9.72
CA LEU A 255 -3.14 30.01 10.20
C LEU A 255 -2.09 30.41 9.18
N GLU A 256 -1.14 31.20 9.61
CA GLU A 256 0.01 31.57 8.79
C GLU A 256 1.13 30.55 8.96
N GLY A 257 1.57 29.98 7.83
CA GLY A 257 2.73 29.10 7.82
C GLY A 257 4.01 29.85 8.15
N ARG A 258 4.72 29.44 9.19
CA ARG A 258 6.03 30.00 9.54
C ARG A 258 7.12 29.00 9.18
N PRO A 259 8.08 29.36 8.30
CA PRO A 259 9.20 28.49 8.02
C PRO A 259 10.05 28.30 9.28
N LEU A 260 10.55 27.09 9.47
CA LEU A 260 11.48 26.82 10.57
C LEU A 260 12.73 27.70 10.42
N PRO A 261 13.19 28.35 11.49
CA PRO A 261 14.41 29.14 11.45
C PRO A 261 15.61 28.25 11.15
N ARG A 262 16.55 28.76 10.37
CA ARG A 262 17.82 28.07 10.16
C ARG A 262 18.61 28.03 11.46
N LEU A 263 18.95 26.83 11.93
CA LEU A 263 19.68 26.66 13.20
C LEU A 263 21.14 27.06 13.14
N THR A 264 21.75 27.07 11.94
CA THR A 264 23.17 27.37 11.76
C THR A 264 23.42 28.20 10.51
N THR A 265 24.43 29.08 10.57
CA THR A 265 25.02 29.75 9.40
C THR A 265 26.00 28.78 8.72
N GLY A 266 26.03 28.74 7.40
CA GLY A 266 26.93 27.90 6.62
C GLY A 266 26.24 27.18 5.47
N VAL A 267 27.00 26.34 4.77
CA VAL A 267 26.46 25.52 3.67
C VAL A 267 25.66 24.34 4.27
N PRO A 268 24.35 24.24 3.98
CA PRO A 268 23.56 23.15 4.51
C PRO A 268 24.05 21.81 3.94
N LYS A 269 24.03 20.77 4.76
CA LYS A 269 24.29 19.39 4.29
C LYS A 269 23.23 18.99 3.25
N PRO A 270 23.58 18.14 2.27
CA PRO A 270 22.60 17.62 1.33
C PRO A 270 21.41 16.99 2.06
N VAL A 271 20.19 17.40 1.68
CA VAL A 271 18.94 16.89 2.28
C VAL A 271 18.71 15.44 1.89
N LEU A 272 18.99 15.10 0.62
CA LEU A 272 18.76 13.74 0.11
C LEU A 272 19.96 12.83 0.39
N SER A 273 19.69 11.65 0.94
CA SER A 273 20.68 10.58 1.05
C SER A 273 21.14 10.09 -0.33
N PRO A 274 22.30 9.43 -0.44
CA PRO A 274 22.75 8.82 -1.68
C PRO A 274 21.71 7.85 -2.27
N MET A 275 20.99 7.09 -1.44
CA MET A 275 19.96 6.16 -1.88
C MET A 275 18.74 6.89 -2.47
N GLN A 276 18.25 7.93 -1.82
CA GLN A 276 17.15 8.75 -2.36
C GLN A 276 17.50 9.40 -3.70
N ARG A 277 18.77 9.80 -3.89
CA ARG A 277 19.23 10.29 -5.20
C ARG A 277 19.24 9.20 -6.26
N ARG A 278 19.71 7.99 -5.92
CA ARG A 278 19.68 6.83 -6.82
C ARG A 278 18.26 6.49 -7.25
N GLU A 279 17.34 6.49 -6.31
CA GLU A 279 15.92 6.28 -6.58
C GLU A 279 15.37 7.28 -7.60
N ALA A 280 15.62 8.58 -7.38
CA ALA A 280 15.20 9.63 -8.31
C ALA A 280 15.90 9.55 -9.67
N ILE A 281 17.16 9.14 -9.72
CA ILE A 281 17.92 8.94 -10.96
C ILE A 281 17.37 7.73 -11.73
N ALA A 282 17.11 6.62 -11.04
CA ALA A 282 16.58 5.40 -11.66
C ALA A 282 15.22 5.65 -12.33
N ARG A 283 14.29 6.36 -11.66
CA ARG A 283 13.01 6.73 -12.26
C ARG A 283 13.19 7.49 -13.58
N ARG A 284 14.05 8.51 -13.58
CA ARG A 284 14.33 9.29 -14.79
C ARG A 284 15.04 8.47 -15.88
N ALA A 285 15.95 7.58 -15.49
CA ALA A 285 16.65 6.72 -16.44
C ALA A 285 15.68 5.75 -17.11
N CYS A 286 14.83 5.04 -16.36
CA CYS A 286 13.82 4.15 -16.92
C CYS A 286 12.83 4.91 -17.82
N ALA A 287 12.34 6.07 -17.37
CA ALA A 287 11.46 6.90 -18.21
C ALA A 287 12.14 7.36 -19.51
N ALA A 288 13.43 7.72 -19.46
CA ALA A 288 14.20 8.11 -20.66
C ALA A 288 14.44 6.94 -21.63
N LEU A 289 14.43 5.70 -21.14
CA LEU A 289 14.47 4.48 -21.96
C LEU A 289 13.09 4.13 -22.56
N GLY A 290 12.04 4.90 -22.27
CA GLY A 290 10.70 4.69 -22.80
C GLY A 290 9.78 3.84 -21.93
N TYR A 291 10.16 3.54 -20.70
CA TYR A 291 9.31 2.80 -19.78
C TYR A 291 8.25 3.71 -19.13
N ASN A 292 7.06 3.15 -18.92
CA ASN A 292 5.98 3.76 -18.13
C ASN A 292 6.09 3.33 -16.67
N GLU A 293 6.06 4.30 -15.74
CA GLU A 293 6.12 4.03 -14.31
C GLU A 293 4.82 3.42 -13.79
N CYS A 294 4.95 2.34 -13.05
CA CYS A 294 3.89 1.75 -12.27
C CYS A 294 4.08 2.07 -10.78
N VAL A 295 2.98 2.24 -10.07
CA VAL A 295 2.92 2.32 -8.61
C VAL A 295 1.91 1.28 -8.17
N SER A 296 2.40 0.16 -7.66
CA SER A 296 1.57 -0.97 -7.27
C SER A 296 1.56 -1.17 -5.76
N TYR A 297 0.61 -1.96 -5.27
CA TYR A 297 0.55 -2.30 -3.85
C TYR A 297 1.73 -3.16 -3.42
N SER A 298 2.18 -2.95 -2.19
CA SER A 298 3.21 -3.79 -1.56
C SER A 298 2.70 -5.17 -1.14
N PHE A 299 1.41 -5.42 -1.30
CA PHE A 299 0.74 -6.65 -0.95
C PHE A 299 0.30 -7.39 -2.20
N ILE A 300 0.53 -8.71 -2.22
CA ILE A 300 0.15 -9.61 -3.31
C ILE A 300 -0.39 -10.92 -2.73
N ASP A 301 -0.97 -11.77 -3.56
CA ASP A 301 -1.37 -13.11 -3.17
C ASP A 301 -0.16 -14.03 -2.95
N GLN A 302 -0.35 -15.08 -2.14
CA GLN A 302 0.70 -16.02 -1.78
C GLN A 302 1.31 -16.73 -2.98
N ALA A 303 0.48 -17.15 -3.94
CA ALA A 303 0.94 -17.91 -5.10
C ALA A 303 1.85 -17.06 -5.99
N SER A 304 1.48 -15.80 -6.25
CA SER A 304 2.31 -14.84 -6.97
C SER A 304 3.62 -14.56 -6.23
N ALA A 305 3.59 -14.42 -4.89
CA ALA A 305 4.80 -14.22 -4.10
C ALA A 305 5.75 -15.41 -4.17
N ALA A 306 5.22 -16.64 -4.11
CA ALA A 306 6.00 -17.87 -4.17
C ALA A 306 6.76 -18.05 -5.49
N LEU A 307 6.21 -17.59 -6.61
CA LEU A 307 6.89 -17.62 -7.91
C LEU A 307 8.19 -16.79 -7.94
N PHE A 308 8.35 -15.85 -7.01
CA PHE A 308 9.49 -14.94 -6.94
C PHE A 308 10.27 -15.04 -5.62
N GLY A 309 10.20 -16.21 -4.96
CA GLY A 309 11.00 -16.52 -3.79
C GLY A 309 10.46 -16.00 -2.45
N GLY A 310 9.18 -15.60 -2.39
CA GLY A 310 8.47 -15.20 -1.18
C GLY A 310 7.30 -16.10 -0.86
N GLY A 311 6.26 -15.53 -0.23
CA GLY A 311 5.03 -16.26 0.13
C GLY A 311 5.17 -17.12 1.39
N THR A 312 6.20 -16.85 2.20
CA THR A 312 6.45 -17.48 3.49
C THR A 312 5.61 -16.85 4.60
N ASP A 313 5.49 -17.55 5.74
CA ASP A 313 4.75 -17.04 6.90
C ASP A 313 5.34 -15.73 7.45
N ASP A 314 6.64 -15.50 7.32
CA ASP A 314 7.32 -14.26 7.78
C ASP A 314 6.82 -13.00 7.05
N THR A 315 6.30 -13.15 5.83
CA THR A 315 5.77 -12.03 5.03
C THR A 315 4.24 -12.03 4.94
N ARG A 316 3.57 -12.94 5.66
CA ARG A 316 2.11 -13.03 5.69
C ARG A 316 1.50 -11.95 6.57
N LEU A 317 0.48 -11.27 6.08
CA LEU A 317 -0.28 -10.29 6.88
C LEU A 317 -1.22 -11.00 7.85
N GLU A 318 -1.28 -10.51 9.07
CA GLU A 318 -2.19 -11.03 10.11
C GLU A 318 -3.66 -10.76 9.77
N ASN A 319 -3.95 -9.60 9.19
CA ASN A 319 -5.31 -9.13 8.88
C ASN A 319 -5.40 -8.53 7.46
N PRO A 320 -5.21 -9.32 6.40
CA PRO A 320 -5.23 -8.79 5.04
C PRO A 320 -6.63 -8.27 4.66
N ILE A 321 -6.68 -7.23 3.83
CA ILE A 321 -7.94 -6.67 3.31
C ILE A 321 -8.68 -7.71 2.46
N SER A 322 -7.93 -8.51 1.68
CA SER A 322 -8.45 -9.62 0.87
C SER A 322 -7.38 -10.72 0.75
N ASN A 323 -7.79 -11.91 0.34
CA ASN A 323 -6.87 -13.02 0.09
C ASN A 323 -5.84 -12.70 -1.01
N ASP A 324 -6.20 -11.86 -1.98
CA ASP A 324 -5.33 -11.42 -3.05
C ASP A 324 -4.23 -10.46 -2.59
N MET A 325 -4.28 -10.01 -1.33
CA MET A 325 -3.33 -9.08 -0.71
C MET A 325 -2.81 -9.65 0.62
N SER A 326 -2.54 -10.94 0.66
CA SER A 326 -2.23 -11.67 1.90
C SER A 326 -0.76 -11.66 2.31
N HIS A 327 0.15 -11.31 1.41
CA HIS A 327 1.61 -11.36 1.65
C HIS A 327 2.31 -10.09 1.17
N MET A 328 3.40 -9.74 1.84
CA MET A 328 4.30 -8.70 1.37
C MET A 328 5.05 -9.19 0.12
N ARG A 329 5.20 -8.33 -0.89
CA ARG A 329 5.84 -8.67 -2.17
C ARG A 329 7.35 -8.89 -2.02
N PRO A 330 7.92 -10.00 -2.49
CA PRO A 330 9.36 -10.23 -2.50
C PRO A 330 10.09 -9.55 -3.66
N SER A 331 9.34 -9.17 -4.70
CA SER A 331 9.84 -8.55 -5.94
C SER A 331 8.78 -7.61 -6.51
N LEU A 332 9.21 -6.67 -7.36
CA LEU A 332 8.32 -5.79 -8.12
C LEU A 332 7.75 -6.47 -9.38
N LEU A 333 8.43 -7.49 -9.90
CA LEU A 333 8.05 -8.17 -11.14
C LEU A 333 6.64 -8.79 -11.13
N PRO A 334 6.13 -9.42 -10.05
CA PRO A 334 4.76 -9.94 -10.04
C PRO A 334 3.72 -8.87 -10.37
N ALA A 335 3.81 -7.71 -9.75
CA ALA A 335 2.87 -6.61 -9.96
C ALA A 335 2.97 -6.02 -11.38
N LEU A 336 4.19 -5.93 -11.94
CA LEU A 336 4.40 -5.50 -13.32
C LEU A 336 3.80 -6.51 -14.32
N LEU A 337 3.97 -7.81 -14.07
CA LEU A 337 3.38 -8.87 -14.90
C LEU A 337 1.85 -8.86 -14.82
N GLN A 338 1.27 -8.70 -13.63
CA GLN A 338 -0.18 -8.53 -13.47
C GLN A 338 -0.70 -7.27 -14.18
N ALA A 339 0.07 -6.17 -14.16
CA ALA A 339 -0.25 -4.97 -14.94
C ALA A 339 -0.20 -5.26 -16.45
N ALA A 340 0.79 -6.01 -16.90
CA ALA A 340 0.90 -6.41 -18.29
C ALA A 340 -0.28 -7.30 -18.73
N ALA A 341 -0.67 -8.30 -17.95
CA ALA A 341 -1.83 -9.15 -18.21
C ALA A 341 -3.11 -8.32 -18.40
N ARG A 342 -3.38 -7.40 -17.45
CA ARG A 342 -4.56 -6.51 -17.54
C ARG A 342 -4.57 -5.63 -18.78
N ASN A 343 -3.42 -5.14 -19.22
CA ASN A 343 -3.32 -4.32 -20.43
C ASN A 343 -3.40 -5.17 -21.71
N GLN A 344 -2.78 -6.35 -21.74
CA GLN A 344 -2.92 -7.29 -22.86
C GLN A 344 -4.39 -7.69 -23.07
N ALA A 345 -5.15 -7.93 -22.00
CA ALA A 345 -6.59 -8.20 -22.07
C ALA A 345 -7.40 -7.03 -22.67
N ARG A 346 -6.86 -5.80 -22.63
CA ARG A 346 -7.44 -4.59 -23.23
C ARG A 346 -6.92 -4.28 -24.65
N GLY A 347 -6.08 -5.15 -25.21
CA GLY A 347 -5.55 -5.00 -26.57
C GLY A 347 -4.23 -4.24 -26.67
N PHE A 348 -3.50 -4.04 -25.57
CA PHE A 348 -2.17 -3.42 -25.55
C PHE A 348 -1.08 -4.48 -25.30
N PRO A 349 -0.54 -5.14 -26.34
CA PRO A 349 0.45 -6.20 -26.19
C PRO A 349 1.87 -5.67 -25.97
N ASP A 350 2.21 -4.52 -26.55
CA ASP A 350 3.55 -3.95 -26.55
C ASP A 350 3.68 -2.97 -25.39
N MET A 351 4.51 -3.31 -24.39
CA MET A 351 4.65 -2.49 -23.19
C MET A 351 6.09 -2.48 -22.70
N ALA A 352 6.50 -1.32 -22.17
CA ALA A 352 7.68 -1.14 -21.34
C ALA A 352 7.21 -0.55 -20.01
N LEU A 353 7.24 -1.36 -18.93
CA LEU A 353 6.76 -1.00 -17.60
C LEU A 353 7.90 -1.05 -16.60
N PHE A 354 7.94 -0.13 -15.64
CA PHE A 354 8.89 -0.19 -14.55
C PHE A 354 8.28 0.26 -13.23
N GLU A 355 8.92 -0.12 -12.14
CA GLU A 355 8.63 0.37 -10.80
C GLU A 355 9.92 0.50 -10.00
N VAL A 356 9.98 1.54 -9.14
CA VAL A 356 11.03 1.74 -8.15
C VAL A 356 10.33 1.80 -6.79
N GLY A 357 10.52 0.78 -5.97
CA GLY A 357 9.77 0.65 -4.73
C GLY A 357 10.33 -0.38 -3.76
N PRO A 358 9.71 -0.50 -2.57
CA PRO A 358 10.14 -1.46 -1.57
C PRO A 358 9.70 -2.88 -1.92
N VAL A 359 10.55 -3.84 -1.54
CA VAL A 359 10.29 -5.28 -1.50
C VAL A 359 10.67 -5.81 -0.13
N PHE A 360 10.18 -6.99 0.23
CA PHE A 360 10.26 -7.50 1.59
C PHE A 360 10.77 -8.94 1.60
N THR A 361 11.77 -9.20 2.42
CA THR A 361 12.36 -10.54 2.61
C THR A 361 11.97 -11.18 3.94
N GLY A 362 11.30 -10.41 4.81
CA GLY A 362 10.79 -10.82 6.12
C GLY A 362 9.82 -9.79 6.69
N GLY A 363 9.47 -9.92 7.96
CA GLY A 363 8.47 -9.10 8.66
C GLY A 363 9.03 -7.91 9.43
N GLU A 364 10.35 -7.83 9.61
CA GLU A 364 10.98 -6.77 10.38
C GLU A 364 11.32 -5.53 9.52
N PRO A 365 11.41 -4.33 10.10
CA PRO A 365 11.75 -3.12 9.35
C PRO A 365 13.07 -3.19 8.59
N GLY A 366 14.02 -4.00 9.05
CA GLY A 366 15.32 -4.26 8.39
C GLY A 366 15.24 -5.13 7.14
N ASP A 367 14.13 -5.84 6.95
CA ASP A 367 13.90 -6.77 5.83
C ASP A 367 13.26 -6.08 4.62
N GLN A 368 13.05 -4.77 4.70
CA GLN A 368 12.58 -3.95 3.59
C GLN A 368 13.77 -3.44 2.77
N HIS A 369 13.74 -3.70 1.46
CA HIS A 369 14.80 -3.31 0.52
C HIS A 369 14.23 -2.53 -0.65
N LEU A 370 14.95 -1.49 -1.11
CA LEU A 370 14.61 -0.80 -2.34
C LEU A 370 15.01 -1.65 -3.54
N GLN A 371 14.11 -1.81 -4.49
CA GLN A 371 14.32 -2.50 -5.74
C GLN A 371 13.95 -1.62 -6.94
N ILE A 372 14.59 -1.82 -8.08
CA ILE A 372 14.24 -1.23 -9.37
C ILE A 372 13.97 -2.40 -10.30
N SER A 373 12.80 -2.47 -10.90
CA SER A 373 12.49 -3.52 -11.88
C SER A 373 11.83 -2.94 -13.12
N GLY A 374 12.15 -3.54 -14.26
CA GLY A 374 11.53 -3.25 -15.54
C GLY A 374 11.04 -4.51 -16.23
N LEU A 375 10.03 -4.35 -17.07
CA LEU A 375 9.39 -5.41 -17.85
C LEU A 375 9.11 -4.92 -19.27
N LEU A 376 9.55 -5.66 -20.26
CA LEU A 376 9.23 -5.48 -21.67
C LEU A 376 8.33 -6.62 -22.13
N THR A 377 7.27 -6.32 -22.89
CA THR A 377 6.41 -7.32 -23.53
C THR A 377 6.14 -6.96 -24.99
N GLY A 378 5.87 -7.97 -25.82
CA GLY A 378 5.48 -7.77 -27.21
C GLY A 378 6.65 -7.41 -28.13
N SER A 379 6.58 -6.29 -28.78
CA SER A 379 7.53 -5.85 -29.83
C SER A 379 8.29 -4.59 -29.42
N THR A 380 9.45 -4.36 -30.04
CA THR A 380 10.33 -3.21 -29.79
C THR A 380 9.73 -1.85 -30.19
N GLY A 381 8.63 -1.85 -30.89
CA GLY A 381 7.89 -0.64 -31.27
C GLY A 381 6.70 -0.97 -32.16
N PRO A 382 5.85 0.01 -32.47
CA PRO A 382 4.71 -0.19 -33.34
C PRO A 382 5.21 -0.49 -34.79
N LYS A 383 4.38 -1.18 -35.54
CA LYS A 383 4.61 -1.39 -36.98
C LYS A 383 4.50 -0.05 -37.71
N ASP A 384 5.58 0.39 -38.34
CA ASP A 384 5.61 1.64 -39.11
C ASP A 384 6.31 1.47 -40.48
N VAL A 385 6.41 2.58 -41.20
CA VAL A 385 7.03 2.61 -42.54
C VAL A 385 8.57 2.70 -42.52
N HIS A 386 9.16 2.95 -41.36
CA HIS A 386 10.59 3.24 -41.21
C HIS A 386 11.42 2.03 -40.78
N GLY A 387 10.80 0.94 -40.38
CA GLY A 387 11.52 -0.24 -39.94
C GLY A 387 10.63 -1.44 -39.60
N ALA A 388 11.27 -2.60 -39.52
CA ALA A 388 10.62 -3.82 -39.09
C ALA A 388 10.59 -3.87 -37.55
N SER A 389 9.39 -3.90 -36.96
CA SER A 389 9.23 -4.25 -35.56
C SER A 389 9.64 -5.72 -35.36
N ARG A 390 10.39 -6.01 -34.31
CA ARG A 390 10.74 -7.37 -33.87
C ARG A 390 10.25 -7.63 -32.45
N PRO A 391 10.03 -8.88 -32.07
CA PRO A 391 9.78 -9.22 -30.66
C PRO A 391 10.92 -8.71 -29.75
N VAL A 392 10.59 -8.31 -28.54
CA VAL A 392 11.59 -8.00 -27.51
C VAL A 392 12.40 -9.24 -27.16
N ASP A 393 13.69 -9.07 -26.88
CA ASP A 393 14.57 -10.16 -26.52
C ASP A 393 15.44 -9.86 -25.28
N VAL A 394 16.27 -10.84 -24.88
CA VAL A 394 17.13 -10.73 -23.70
C VAL A 394 18.19 -9.63 -23.83
N PHE A 395 18.57 -9.23 -25.04
CA PHE A 395 19.58 -8.19 -25.26
C PHE A 395 18.99 -6.80 -25.08
N ASP A 396 17.69 -6.60 -25.35
CA ASP A 396 17.00 -5.34 -25.07
C ASP A 396 17.03 -5.06 -23.56
N VAL A 397 16.56 -6.01 -22.76
CA VAL A 397 16.51 -5.83 -21.31
C VAL A 397 17.91 -5.81 -20.68
N LYS A 398 18.91 -6.47 -21.30
CA LYS A 398 20.31 -6.36 -20.91
C LYS A 398 20.86 -4.96 -21.10
N ALA A 399 20.61 -4.34 -22.25
CA ALA A 399 21.04 -2.97 -22.51
C ALA A 399 20.40 -1.98 -21.52
N ASP A 400 19.12 -2.17 -21.21
CA ASP A 400 18.36 -1.30 -20.29
C ASP A 400 18.88 -1.41 -18.85
N ILE A 401 19.12 -2.61 -18.33
CA ILE A 401 19.66 -2.78 -16.97
C ILE A 401 21.07 -2.18 -16.86
N GLU A 402 21.93 -2.34 -17.89
CA GLU A 402 23.26 -1.73 -17.93
C GLU A 402 23.18 -0.21 -17.94
N ALA A 403 22.26 0.38 -18.71
CA ALA A 403 22.02 1.83 -18.76
C ALA A 403 21.56 2.38 -17.40
N VAL A 404 20.60 1.71 -16.74
CA VAL A 404 20.10 2.12 -15.42
C VAL A 404 21.21 1.98 -14.35
N LEU A 405 21.97 0.87 -14.35
CA LEU A 405 23.10 0.68 -13.44
C LEU A 405 24.15 1.77 -13.62
N SER A 406 24.49 2.12 -14.85
CA SER A 406 25.41 3.21 -15.17
C SER A 406 24.88 4.55 -14.65
N ALA A 407 23.60 4.85 -14.85
CA ALA A 407 22.97 6.09 -14.40
C ALA A 407 23.00 6.25 -12.87
N ILE A 408 22.78 5.17 -12.11
CA ILE A 408 22.81 5.19 -10.63
C ILE A 408 24.22 5.09 -10.04
N GLY A 409 25.25 5.05 -10.92
CA GLY A 409 26.66 5.13 -10.52
C GLY A 409 27.33 3.78 -10.25
N ALA A 410 26.88 2.71 -10.90
CA ALA A 410 27.60 1.43 -10.86
C ALA A 410 28.97 1.57 -11.53
N PRO A 411 30.01 0.81 -11.09
CA PRO A 411 31.31 0.78 -11.75
C PRO A 411 31.19 0.29 -13.20
N ALA A 412 31.98 0.86 -14.10
CA ALA A 412 31.97 0.47 -15.51
C ALA A 412 32.43 -0.99 -15.76
N LYS A 413 33.26 -1.55 -14.86
CA LYS A 413 33.72 -2.93 -14.97
C LYS A 413 32.87 -3.83 -14.09
N VAL A 414 31.79 -4.34 -14.65
CA VAL A 414 30.95 -5.39 -14.07
C VAL A 414 31.21 -6.73 -14.77
N GLN A 415 30.89 -7.82 -14.09
CA GLN A 415 30.94 -9.17 -14.64
C GLN A 415 29.51 -9.60 -14.95
N ILE A 416 29.32 -10.23 -16.11
CA ILE A 416 28.04 -10.84 -16.47
C ILE A 416 28.26 -12.35 -16.52
N ASN A 417 27.42 -13.08 -15.83
CA ASN A 417 27.45 -14.55 -15.82
C ASN A 417 26.04 -15.10 -16.14
N ARG A 418 26.00 -16.42 -16.38
CA ARG A 418 24.75 -17.12 -16.72
C ARG A 418 23.95 -17.59 -15.50
N ASN A 419 24.30 -17.13 -14.30
CA ASN A 419 23.47 -17.38 -13.12
C ASN A 419 22.24 -16.47 -13.18
N GLY A 420 21.11 -16.99 -12.75
CA GLY A 420 19.87 -16.22 -12.73
C GLY A 420 18.92 -16.73 -11.68
N ALA A 421 17.81 -16.08 -11.55
CA ALA A 421 16.75 -16.48 -10.66
C ALA A 421 15.79 -17.46 -11.35
N ASP A 422 15.16 -18.33 -10.57
CA ASP A 422 14.29 -19.41 -11.07
C ASP A 422 13.04 -18.95 -11.83
N TRP A 423 12.68 -17.69 -11.71
CA TRP A 423 11.58 -17.09 -12.47
C TRP A 423 11.96 -16.66 -13.89
N PHE A 424 13.23 -16.81 -14.28
CA PHE A 424 13.69 -16.60 -15.65
C PHE A 424 13.85 -17.91 -16.41
N HIS A 425 13.81 -17.84 -17.73
CA HIS A 425 14.07 -18.96 -18.61
C HIS A 425 15.53 -19.44 -18.45
N PRO A 426 15.79 -20.73 -18.22
CA PRO A 426 17.12 -21.23 -17.85
C PRO A 426 18.24 -20.99 -18.88
N GLY A 427 17.89 -20.80 -20.15
CA GLY A 427 18.88 -20.51 -21.21
C GLY A 427 18.93 -19.06 -21.68
N ARG A 428 18.05 -18.16 -21.17
CA ARG A 428 17.93 -16.76 -21.65
C ARG A 428 17.84 -15.79 -20.48
N HIS A 429 18.88 -15.80 -19.63
CA HIS A 429 19.01 -14.89 -18.50
C HIS A 429 20.48 -14.61 -18.18
N GLY A 430 20.72 -13.60 -17.35
CA GLY A 430 22.01 -13.25 -16.83
C GLY A 430 21.96 -12.51 -15.51
N GLN A 431 23.11 -12.50 -14.84
CA GLN A 431 23.35 -11.83 -13.59
C GLN A 431 24.51 -10.85 -13.74
N ILE A 432 24.31 -9.61 -13.28
CA ILE A 432 25.36 -8.58 -13.27
C ILE A 432 25.96 -8.48 -11.89
N CYS A 433 27.27 -8.68 -11.80
CA CYS A 433 28.02 -8.77 -10.56
C CYS A 433 29.19 -7.79 -10.48
N LEU A 434 29.50 -7.37 -9.27
CA LEU A 434 30.76 -6.71 -8.92
C LEU A 434 31.65 -7.70 -8.16
N GLY A 435 32.59 -8.31 -8.90
CA GLY A 435 33.32 -9.47 -8.41
C GLY A 435 32.42 -10.72 -8.28
N PRO A 436 32.93 -11.82 -7.71
CA PRO A 436 32.28 -13.12 -7.78
C PRO A 436 31.03 -13.26 -6.88
N LYS A 437 30.87 -12.38 -5.87
CA LYS A 437 29.84 -12.54 -4.82
C LYS A 437 28.79 -11.45 -4.78
N LYS A 438 29.05 -10.28 -5.35
CA LYS A 438 28.17 -9.11 -5.18
C LYS A 438 27.29 -8.91 -6.39
N VAL A 439 26.03 -9.32 -6.28
CA VAL A 439 25.04 -9.20 -7.34
C VAL A 439 24.47 -7.78 -7.32
N LEU A 440 24.52 -7.08 -8.46
CA LEU A 440 23.94 -5.76 -8.63
C LEU A 440 22.55 -5.83 -9.25
N GLY A 441 22.31 -6.85 -10.08
CA GLY A 441 21.03 -7.06 -10.73
C GLY A 441 20.97 -8.36 -11.53
N VAL A 442 19.77 -8.73 -11.94
CA VAL A 442 19.46 -9.89 -12.77
C VAL A 442 18.53 -9.48 -13.89
N PHE A 443 18.62 -10.17 -15.02
CA PHE A 443 17.76 -9.91 -16.17
C PHE A 443 17.51 -11.20 -16.96
N GLY A 444 16.46 -11.23 -17.75
CA GLY A 444 16.18 -12.38 -18.62
C GLY A 444 14.75 -12.42 -19.14
N GLU A 445 14.51 -13.43 -19.96
CA GLU A 445 13.17 -13.82 -20.37
C GLU A 445 12.43 -14.47 -19.18
N ILE A 446 11.23 -14.00 -18.91
CA ILE A 446 10.39 -14.58 -17.85
C ILE A 446 10.02 -16.02 -18.23
N HIS A 447 10.15 -16.93 -17.26
CA HIS A 447 9.90 -18.34 -17.47
C HIS A 447 8.46 -18.61 -17.92
N PRO A 448 8.22 -19.46 -18.93
CA PRO A 448 6.86 -19.74 -19.44
C PRO A 448 5.87 -20.19 -18.35
N ARG A 449 6.31 -20.94 -17.32
CA ARG A 449 5.47 -21.33 -16.18
C ARG A 449 4.97 -20.12 -15.38
N VAL A 450 5.81 -19.08 -15.24
CA VAL A 450 5.46 -17.84 -14.52
C VAL A 450 4.46 -17.04 -15.35
N LEU A 451 4.71 -16.93 -16.67
CA LEU A 451 3.77 -16.27 -17.59
C LEU A 451 2.40 -16.93 -17.57
N ALA A 452 2.36 -18.28 -17.63
CA ALA A 452 1.11 -19.02 -17.56
C ALA A 452 0.36 -18.84 -16.21
N ALA A 453 1.10 -18.84 -15.09
CA ALA A 453 0.52 -18.65 -13.76
C ALA A 453 -0.08 -17.25 -13.55
N LEU A 454 0.46 -16.22 -14.22
CA LEU A 454 0.02 -14.83 -14.12
C LEU A 454 -0.80 -14.35 -15.34
N ASP A 455 -1.20 -15.27 -16.22
CA ASP A 455 -2.00 -15.02 -17.43
C ASP A 455 -1.38 -13.95 -18.36
N VAL A 456 -0.05 -13.99 -18.52
CA VAL A 456 0.69 -13.09 -19.40
C VAL A 456 1.04 -13.77 -20.70
N LYS A 457 0.72 -13.15 -21.83
CA LYS A 457 1.16 -13.60 -23.16
C LYS A 457 2.60 -13.17 -23.40
N GLY A 458 3.46 -14.14 -23.67
CA GLY A 458 4.88 -13.88 -23.95
C GLY A 458 5.18 -13.60 -25.42
N PRO A 459 6.45 -13.25 -25.72
CA PRO A 459 7.57 -13.20 -24.78
C PRO A 459 7.50 -11.98 -23.84
N ALA A 460 8.09 -12.12 -22.65
CA ALA A 460 8.26 -11.05 -21.69
C ALA A 460 9.68 -11.07 -21.12
N MET A 461 10.34 -9.91 -21.12
CA MET A 461 11.71 -9.73 -20.64
C MET A 461 11.70 -8.85 -19.41
N GLY A 462 12.38 -9.26 -18.36
CA GLY A 462 12.42 -8.51 -17.10
C GLY A 462 13.82 -8.28 -16.59
N PHE A 463 13.97 -7.21 -15.81
CA PHE A 463 15.17 -7.00 -15.01
C PHE A 463 14.84 -6.56 -13.60
N THR A 464 15.79 -6.79 -12.71
CA THR A 464 15.75 -6.33 -11.31
C THR A 464 17.12 -5.84 -10.89
N ILE A 465 17.19 -4.67 -10.24
CA ILE A 465 18.40 -4.07 -9.68
C ILE A 465 18.21 -3.88 -8.17
N TRP A 466 19.26 -4.16 -7.41
CA TRP A 466 19.39 -3.85 -5.98
C TRP A 466 20.29 -2.62 -5.79
N PRO A 467 19.76 -1.39 -5.73
CA PRO A 467 20.57 -0.16 -5.71
C PRO A 467 21.43 -0.04 -4.45
N ALA A 468 21.10 -0.73 -3.37
CA ALA A 468 21.90 -0.81 -2.15
C ALA A 468 23.23 -1.56 -2.38
N GLU A 469 23.23 -2.51 -3.33
CA GLU A 469 24.42 -3.30 -3.67
C GLU A 469 25.42 -2.52 -4.55
N VAL A 470 24.99 -1.44 -5.17
CA VAL A 470 25.87 -0.56 -5.94
C VAL A 470 26.75 0.24 -4.97
N PRO A 471 28.09 0.14 -5.03
CA PRO A 471 28.96 0.84 -4.10
C PRO A 471 28.80 2.36 -4.21
N LEU A 472 28.99 3.07 -3.12
CA LEU A 472 29.08 4.52 -3.15
C LEU A 472 30.41 4.94 -3.79
N PRO A 473 30.42 6.06 -4.58
CA PRO A 473 31.66 6.56 -5.16
C PRO A 473 32.64 6.96 -4.05
N ARG A 474 33.90 6.56 -4.19
CA ARG A 474 34.96 6.88 -3.22
C ARG A 474 35.24 8.39 -3.14
N LYS A 475 35.05 9.12 -4.25
CA LYS A 475 35.21 10.57 -4.34
C LYS A 475 33.84 11.22 -4.36
N SER A 476 33.62 12.16 -3.46
CA SER A 476 32.34 12.87 -3.32
C SER A 476 32.20 14.11 -4.25
N GLY A 477 33.25 14.47 -5.00
CA GLY A 477 33.27 15.62 -5.88
C GLY A 477 32.63 15.34 -7.26
N ALA A 478 32.01 16.35 -7.84
CA ALA A 478 31.45 16.30 -9.19
C ALA A 478 32.53 16.43 -10.30
N THR A 479 33.79 16.65 -9.91
CA THR A 479 34.90 16.83 -10.86
C THR A 479 35.21 15.52 -11.58
N ARG A 480 35.08 15.54 -12.88
CA ARG A 480 35.53 14.48 -13.77
C ARG A 480 36.99 14.67 -14.13
N PRO A 481 37.77 13.60 -14.37
CA PRO A 481 39.12 13.75 -14.92
C PRO A 481 39.05 14.43 -16.30
N ALA A 482 40.14 15.11 -16.67
CA ALA A 482 40.25 15.68 -18.00
C ALA A 482 40.08 14.58 -19.07
N LEU A 483 39.40 14.90 -20.15
CA LEU A 483 39.28 14.02 -21.29
C LEU A 483 40.66 13.85 -21.91
N ASN A 484 41.15 12.62 -22.02
CA ASN A 484 42.40 12.30 -22.72
C ASN A 484 42.09 11.70 -24.06
N THR A 485 42.19 12.52 -25.09
CA THR A 485 42.00 12.09 -26.50
C THR A 485 43.34 12.05 -27.21
N SER A 486 43.57 11.02 -28.00
CA SER A 486 44.71 10.98 -28.90
C SER A 486 44.41 11.79 -30.18
N ALA A 487 45.37 12.53 -30.65
CA ALA A 487 45.30 13.20 -31.97
C ALA A 487 45.61 12.25 -33.14
N LEU A 488 46.02 11.01 -32.85
CA LEU A 488 46.39 10.01 -33.83
C LEU A 488 45.17 9.15 -34.22
N GLN A 489 45.14 8.71 -35.48
CA GLN A 489 44.05 7.88 -35.99
C GLN A 489 44.10 6.47 -35.39
N ALA A 490 42.95 5.97 -34.92
CA ALA A 490 42.80 4.59 -34.51
C ALA A 490 42.79 3.62 -35.68
N VAL A 491 43.22 2.39 -35.45
CA VAL A 491 43.18 1.30 -36.43
C VAL A 491 42.29 0.19 -35.89
N GLU A 492 41.37 -0.29 -36.72
CA GLU A 492 40.52 -1.45 -36.39
C GLU A 492 40.95 -2.67 -37.21
N ARG A 493 40.91 -3.86 -36.57
CA ARG A 493 41.18 -5.16 -37.19
C ARG A 493 40.17 -6.18 -36.72
N ASP A 494 39.68 -6.97 -37.66
CA ASP A 494 38.72 -8.02 -37.37
C ASP A 494 39.41 -9.38 -37.24
N PHE A 495 38.95 -10.16 -36.29
CA PHE A 495 39.42 -11.53 -36.04
C PHE A 495 38.20 -12.42 -35.85
N ALA A 496 38.16 -13.56 -36.50
CA ALA A 496 37.14 -14.57 -36.30
C ALA A 496 37.76 -15.83 -35.67
N PHE A 497 37.20 -16.32 -34.56
CA PHE A 497 37.70 -17.50 -33.88
C PHE A 497 36.62 -18.58 -33.86
N VAL A 498 37.00 -19.79 -34.21
CA VAL A 498 36.17 -20.99 -34.00
C VAL A 498 36.43 -21.50 -32.58
N VAL A 499 35.39 -21.56 -31.77
CA VAL A 499 35.44 -21.99 -30.37
C VAL A 499 34.34 -23.04 -30.09
N ASP A 500 34.40 -23.71 -28.93
CA ASP A 500 33.30 -24.56 -28.47
C ASP A 500 32.05 -23.73 -28.22
N ALA A 501 30.87 -24.31 -28.44
CA ALA A 501 29.60 -23.58 -28.39
C ALA A 501 29.30 -23.00 -26.98
N ASP A 502 29.84 -23.60 -25.93
CA ASP A 502 29.70 -23.17 -24.54
C ASP A 502 30.66 -22.05 -24.10
N VAL A 503 31.66 -21.73 -24.92
CA VAL A 503 32.61 -20.64 -24.62
C VAL A 503 31.89 -19.29 -24.69
N ASP A 504 31.99 -18.53 -23.58
CA ASP A 504 31.43 -17.19 -23.50
C ASP A 504 32.21 -16.18 -24.38
N ALA A 505 31.50 -15.35 -25.13
CA ALA A 505 32.11 -14.29 -25.94
C ALA A 505 32.98 -13.33 -25.09
N LEU A 506 32.61 -13.09 -23.84
CA LEU A 506 33.36 -12.25 -22.91
C LEU A 506 34.77 -12.80 -22.61
N THR A 507 34.96 -14.10 -22.69
CA THR A 507 36.28 -14.74 -22.56
C THR A 507 37.22 -14.26 -23.64
N LEU A 508 36.74 -14.23 -24.90
CA LEU A 508 37.51 -13.75 -26.03
C LEU A 508 37.77 -12.24 -25.93
N VAL A 509 36.73 -11.48 -25.61
CA VAL A 509 36.83 -10.01 -25.43
C VAL A 509 37.88 -9.65 -24.39
N ASN A 510 37.83 -10.28 -23.21
CA ASN A 510 38.79 -10.01 -22.13
C ASN A 510 40.21 -10.42 -22.50
N ALA A 511 40.38 -11.54 -23.22
CA ALA A 511 41.67 -12.00 -23.66
C ALA A 511 42.27 -11.03 -24.69
N ALA A 512 41.48 -10.60 -25.66
CA ALA A 512 41.89 -9.63 -26.70
C ALA A 512 42.23 -8.26 -26.08
N MET A 513 41.39 -7.73 -25.19
CA MET A 513 41.66 -6.49 -24.43
C MET A 513 42.94 -6.59 -23.59
N GLY A 514 43.25 -7.76 -23.06
CA GLY A 514 44.46 -8.02 -22.29
C GLY A 514 45.73 -8.24 -23.11
N ALA A 515 45.63 -8.30 -24.47
CA ALA A 515 46.77 -8.60 -25.33
C ALA A 515 47.76 -7.43 -25.37
N ASP A 516 47.30 -6.22 -25.46
CA ASP A 516 48.11 -5.01 -25.37
C ASP A 516 47.33 -3.85 -24.73
N LYS A 517 47.56 -3.66 -23.43
CA LYS A 517 46.82 -2.65 -22.62
C LYS A 517 47.15 -1.20 -22.96
N ALA A 518 48.25 -0.96 -23.68
CA ALA A 518 48.68 0.36 -24.09
C ALA A 518 48.03 0.82 -25.41
N LEU A 519 47.75 -0.13 -26.28
CA LEU A 519 47.26 0.15 -27.60
C LEU A 519 45.79 -0.23 -27.83
N ILE A 520 45.30 -1.32 -27.21
CA ILE A 520 43.93 -1.76 -27.40
C ILE A 520 43.01 -1.02 -26.41
N ASP A 521 42.11 -0.23 -26.93
CA ASP A 521 41.16 0.56 -26.15
C ASP A 521 39.71 0.05 -26.23
N ASP A 522 39.36 -0.74 -27.29
CA ASP A 522 38.04 -1.34 -27.43
C ASP A 522 38.09 -2.69 -28.15
N VAL A 523 37.24 -3.62 -27.76
CA VAL A 523 37.01 -4.91 -28.44
C VAL A 523 35.52 -5.20 -28.45
N ARG A 524 34.97 -5.40 -29.65
CA ARG A 524 33.54 -5.65 -29.84
C ARG A 524 33.31 -6.97 -30.58
N VAL A 525 32.32 -7.75 -30.11
CA VAL A 525 31.76 -8.87 -30.87
C VAL A 525 30.77 -8.30 -31.88
N PHE A 526 30.92 -8.60 -33.14
CA PHE A 526 30.00 -8.09 -34.16
C PHE A 526 29.27 -9.20 -34.95
N ASP A 527 29.74 -10.46 -34.86
CA ASP A 527 29.08 -11.59 -35.50
C ASP A 527 29.26 -12.89 -34.71
N GLU A 528 28.23 -13.72 -34.72
CA GLU A 528 28.22 -15.10 -34.23
C GLU A 528 27.63 -16.00 -35.30
N PHE A 529 28.40 -16.97 -35.75
CA PHE A 529 27.93 -17.95 -36.71
C PHE A 529 27.94 -19.36 -36.13
N ILE A 530 26.79 -20.02 -36.21
CA ILE A 530 26.58 -21.42 -35.82
C ILE A 530 26.10 -22.16 -37.05
N GLY A 531 26.86 -23.15 -37.51
CA GLY A 531 26.48 -23.89 -38.71
C GLY A 531 27.39 -25.09 -39.01
N GLY A 532 26.89 -26.01 -39.82
CA GLY A 532 27.51 -27.30 -40.11
C GLY A 532 28.92 -27.26 -40.69
N ALA A 533 29.34 -26.12 -41.30
CA ALA A 533 30.70 -25.94 -41.80
C ALA A 533 31.77 -25.86 -40.71
N LEU A 534 31.37 -25.61 -39.43
CA LEU A 534 32.30 -25.50 -38.29
C LEU A 534 32.48 -26.81 -37.52
N GLY A 535 31.65 -27.82 -37.78
CA GLY A 535 31.58 -29.05 -36.99
C GLY A 535 30.53 -28.95 -35.86
N GLU A 536 30.10 -30.10 -35.36
CA GLU A 536 29.12 -30.18 -34.26
C GLU A 536 29.70 -29.61 -32.96
N GLY A 537 28.92 -28.84 -32.21
CA GLY A 537 29.34 -28.25 -30.93
C GLY A 537 30.30 -27.06 -31.06
N LYS A 538 30.50 -26.49 -32.25
CA LYS A 538 31.34 -25.33 -32.49
C LYS A 538 30.56 -24.11 -32.94
N LYS A 539 31.11 -22.92 -32.64
CA LYS A 539 30.65 -21.62 -33.16
C LYS A 539 31.82 -20.74 -33.56
N SER A 540 31.59 -19.82 -34.46
CA SER A 540 32.54 -18.78 -34.84
C SER A 540 32.11 -17.45 -34.22
N LEU A 541 33.03 -16.80 -33.50
CA LEU A 541 32.83 -15.46 -32.96
C LEU A 541 33.77 -14.49 -33.68
N ALA A 542 33.20 -13.43 -34.22
CA ALA A 542 33.97 -12.38 -34.91
C ALA A 542 34.09 -11.15 -33.99
N LEU A 543 35.31 -10.67 -33.82
CA LEU A 543 35.70 -9.56 -32.98
C LEU A 543 36.33 -8.45 -33.78
N THR A 544 35.91 -7.20 -33.59
CA THR A 544 36.66 -6.02 -33.98
C THR A 544 37.52 -5.56 -32.81
N VAL A 545 38.83 -5.46 -33.02
CA VAL A 545 39.82 -4.95 -32.07
C VAL A 545 40.26 -3.57 -32.51
N ARG A 546 40.01 -2.55 -31.70
CA ARG A 546 40.39 -1.17 -31.92
C ARG A 546 41.69 -0.85 -31.19
N MET A 547 42.68 -0.38 -31.98
CA MET A 547 44.00 0.02 -31.48
C MET A 547 44.13 1.54 -31.56
N GLN A 548 44.32 2.22 -30.45
CA GLN A 548 44.50 3.66 -30.36
C GLN A 548 45.92 4.03 -29.94
N PRO A 549 46.77 4.47 -30.89
CA PRO A 549 48.11 4.93 -30.57
C PRO A 549 48.08 6.23 -29.78
N SER A 550 49.03 6.42 -28.84
CA SER A 550 49.22 7.65 -28.07
C SER A 550 50.38 8.52 -28.55
N ASP A 551 51.47 7.92 -29.02
CA ASP A 551 52.73 8.59 -29.24
C ASP A 551 53.13 8.72 -30.72
N LYS A 552 52.84 7.72 -31.53
CA LYS A 552 53.17 7.66 -32.97
C LYS A 552 52.11 6.89 -33.74
N THR A 553 51.97 7.20 -35.02
CA THR A 553 51.12 6.42 -35.94
C THR A 553 51.63 4.98 -36.05
N LEU A 554 50.72 4.02 -36.00
CA LEU A 554 51.04 2.60 -36.13
C LEU A 554 51.46 2.28 -37.57
N LYS A 555 52.53 1.51 -37.72
CA LYS A 555 52.98 0.90 -38.98
C LYS A 555 52.41 -0.51 -39.10
N ASP A 556 52.39 -1.06 -40.30
CA ASP A 556 51.88 -2.43 -40.54
C ASP A 556 52.56 -3.47 -39.63
N ALA A 557 53.84 -3.37 -39.43
CA ALA A 557 54.57 -4.26 -38.50
C ALA A 557 54.11 -4.13 -37.05
N ASP A 558 53.75 -2.93 -36.57
CA ASP A 558 53.22 -2.70 -35.23
C ASP A 558 51.83 -3.35 -35.10
N ILE A 559 50.99 -3.22 -36.15
CA ILE A 559 49.62 -3.77 -36.20
C ILE A 559 49.68 -5.32 -36.21
N GLU A 560 50.57 -5.91 -37.06
CA GLU A 560 50.75 -7.35 -37.13
C GLU A 560 51.23 -7.92 -35.80
N ALA A 561 52.17 -7.25 -35.14
CA ALA A 561 52.67 -7.67 -33.83
C ALA A 561 51.57 -7.67 -32.76
N VAL A 562 50.69 -6.68 -32.75
CA VAL A 562 49.54 -6.67 -31.85
C VAL A 562 48.52 -7.74 -32.21
N GLY A 563 48.25 -7.94 -33.51
CA GLY A 563 47.40 -9.01 -34.01
C GLY A 563 47.89 -10.41 -33.55
N ALA A 564 49.17 -10.69 -33.67
CA ALA A 564 49.74 -11.93 -33.21
C ALA A 564 49.57 -12.15 -31.67
N LYS A 565 49.70 -11.07 -30.85
CA LYS A 565 49.41 -11.11 -29.44
C LYS A 565 47.94 -11.41 -29.13
N VAL A 566 47.01 -10.80 -29.88
CA VAL A 566 45.57 -11.05 -29.78
C VAL A 566 45.27 -12.52 -30.05
N ILE A 567 45.76 -13.05 -31.16
CA ILE A 567 45.55 -14.45 -31.54
C ILE A 567 46.08 -15.39 -30.45
N ASP A 568 47.33 -15.21 -29.99
CA ASP A 568 47.91 -16.02 -28.92
C ASP A 568 47.09 -15.99 -27.62
N LYS A 569 46.70 -14.81 -27.18
CA LYS A 569 45.96 -14.63 -25.94
C LYS A 569 44.55 -15.23 -26.02
N VAL A 570 43.82 -15.01 -27.13
CA VAL A 570 42.48 -15.56 -27.31
C VAL A 570 42.53 -17.08 -27.43
N THR A 571 43.49 -17.64 -28.21
CA THR A 571 43.65 -19.08 -28.33
C THR A 571 43.96 -19.73 -26.96
N LYS A 572 44.85 -19.13 -26.17
CA LYS A 572 45.17 -19.64 -24.83
C LYS A 572 43.99 -19.57 -23.85
N ALA A 573 43.19 -18.57 -23.94
CA ALA A 573 42.08 -18.36 -23.01
C ALA A 573 40.82 -19.18 -23.34
N SER A 574 40.56 -19.42 -24.65
CA SER A 574 39.30 -20.02 -25.13
C SER A 574 39.48 -21.38 -25.81
N GLY A 575 40.72 -21.82 -26.08
CA GLY A 575 40.98 -22.96 -26.91
C GLY A 575 40.62 -22.71 -28.40
N GLY A 576 40.25 -21.49 -28.74
CA GLY A 576 39.77 -21.11 -30.08
C GLY A 576 40.87 -21.09 -31.12
N VAL A 577 40.52 -21.39 -32.35
CA VAL A 577 41.38 -21.33 -33.55
C VAL A 577 40.94 -20.18 -34.45
N LEU A 578 41.93 -19.38 -34.88
CA LEU A 578 41.63 -18.32 -35.83
C LEU A 578 41.06 -18.93 -37.13
N ARG A 579 39.92 -18.40 -37.56
CA ARG A 579 39.29 -18.77 -38.82
C ARG A 579 40.00 -18.01 -39.95
N GLY A 580 40.65 -18.74 -40.84
CA GLY A 580 41.30 -18.18 -42.01
C GLY A 580 40.34 -17.72 -43.10
#